data_51afbdbaafc737419c1ae42078d491cc
#
_entry.id   51afbdbaafc737419c1ae42078d491cc
#
_cell.length_a   1.000
_cell.length_b   1.000
_cell.length_c   1.000
_cell.angle_alpha   90.00
_cell.angle_beta   90.00
_cell.angle_gamma   90.00
#
_symmetry.space_group_name_H-M   'P 1'
#
loop_
_entity.id
_entity.type
_entity.pdbx_description
1 polymer ?
#
loop_
_entity_poly.entity_id
_entity_poly.type
_entity_poly.pdbx_seq_one_letter_code
_entity_poly.pdbx_strand_id
1 'polypeptide(L)'
;ILTQIRANPDLQPARQKRDSGIAAVVLMDAQIDHVTGLLMLRERSSPLPIYATEQVFADLTTGLPLVNTLSHYCTVEQHLIDPLGAAFTIPNVAGIQFQPLPLSSKAPPYSPHRLNPHVGDNLGLSLISEKTGARVFYAPGLGSLDEKVESAMHAADVLMVDGTFWTEDEMI
;
A
#
# COMPACT_ATOMS: atom_id res chain seq x y z
N ILE A 1 8.68 -9.57 0.07
CA ILE A 1 7.63 -9.94 1.03
C ILE A 1 7.82 -11.35 1.62
N LEU A 2 8.20 -12.36 0.83
CA LEU A 2 8.35 -13.72 1.35
C LEU A 2 9.39 -13.82 2.48
N THR A 3 10.52 -13.14 2.34
CA THR A 3 11.57 -13.06 3.38
C THR A 3 11.04 -12.38 4.64
N GLN A 4 10.27 -11.32 4.50
CA GLN A 4 9.66 -10.60 5.61
C GLN A 4 8.64 -11.47 6.35
N ILE A 5 7.78 -12.21 5.63
CA ILE A 5 6.84 -13.16 6.22
C ILE A 5 7.59 -14.25 6.98
N ARG A 6 8.66 -14.82 6.38
CA ARG A 6 9.46 -15.88 7.02
C ARG A 6 10.22 -15.39 8.27
N ALA A 7 10.64 -14.14 8.29
CA ALA A 7 11.32 -13.54 9.43
C ALA A 7 10.38 -13.20 10.60
N ASN A 8 9.07 -13.16 10.37
CA ASN A 8 8.08 -12.76 11.38
C ASN A 8 7.09 -13.90 11.65
N PRO A 9 7.23 -14.64 12.75
CA PRO A 9 6.36 -15.77 13.08
C PRO A 9 4.86 -15.39 13.10
N ASP A 10 4.51 -14.19 13.54
CA ASP A 10 3.11 -13.73 13.62
C ASP A 10 2.45 -13.59 12.25
N LEU A 11 3.23 -13.45 11.18
CA LEU A 11 2.72 -13.38 9.80
C LEU A 11 2.60 -14.76 9.15
N GLN A 12 3.18 -15.80 9.76
CA GLN A 12 3.20 -17.15 9.21
C GLN A 12 1.91 -17.92 9.54
N PRO A 13 1.56 -18.93 8.73
CA PRO A 13 0.52 -19.88 9.07
C PRO A 13 0.90 -20.65 10.34
N ALA A 14 0.11 -20.53 11.40
CA ALA A 14 0.42 -21.18 12.68
C ALA A 14 -0.79 -21.84 13.34
N ARG A 15 -2.01 -21.39 13.03
CA ARG A 15 -3.23 -21.79 13.75
C ARG A 15 -4.02 -22.87 13.03
N GLN A 16 -4.04 -22.85 11.68
CA GLN A 16 -4.74 -23.83 10.84
C GLN A 16 -4.18 -23.86 9.41
N LYS A 17 -4.66 -24.82 8.59
CA LYS A 17 -4.27 -24.90 7.16
C LYS A 17 -4.67 -23.60 6.44
N ARG A 18 -3.78 -23.08 5.61
CA ARG A 18 -3.97 -21.84 4.82
C ARG A 18 -4.32 -20.63 5.68
N ASP A 19 -3.83 -20.62 6.91
CA ASP A 19 -3.94 -19.46 7.80
C ASP A 19 -2.95 -18.36 7.41
N SER A 20 -3.24 -17.16 7.84
CA SER A 20 -2.35 -16.00 7.65
C SER A 20 -2.53 -15.02 8.81
N GLY A 21 -1.43 -14.51 9.34
CA GLY A 21 -1.44 -13.42 10.31
C GLY A 21 -1.70 -12.05 9.68
N ILE A 22 -1.78 -11.98 8.33
CA ILE A 22 -2.01 -10.72 7.62
C ILE A 22 -3.50 -10.41 7.62
N ALA A 23 -3.90 -9.35 8.35
CA ALA A 23 -5.29 -8.91 8.46
C ALA A 23 -5.79 -8.24 7.17
N ALA A 24 -4.95 -7.41 6.55
CA ALA A 24 -5.25 -6.71 5.31
C ALA A 24 -3.97 -6.30 4.58
N VAL A 25 -4.10 -5.89 3.33
CA VAL A 25 -3.04 -5.24 2.55
C VAL A 25 -3.52 -3.85 2.16
N VAL A 26 -2.67 -2.86 2.33
CA VAL A 26 -2.91 -1.49 1.85
C VAL A 26 -1.91 -1.21 0.74
N LEU A 27 -2.40 -0.88 -0.45
CA LEU A 27 -1.56 -0.58 -1.61
C LEU A 27 -1.46 0.93 -1.79
N MET A 28 -0.24 1.42 -1.87
CA MET A 28 0.03 2.85 -2.07
C MET A 28 -0.01 3.25 -3.54
N ASP A 29 0.29 2.31 -4.42
CA ASP A 29 0.35 2.45 -5.88
C ASP A 29 0.22 1.08 -6.53
N ALA A 30 0.35 1.02 -7.86
CA ALA A 30 0.30 -0.22 -8.63
C ALA A 30 1.66 -0.56 -9.29
N GLN A 31 2.80 -0.06 -8.78
CA GLN A 31 4.11 -0.42 -9.31
C GLN A 31 4.35 -1.94 -9.15
N ILE A 32 4.94 -2.54 -10.18
CA ILE A 32 5.03 -4.01 -10.27
C ILE A 32 5.77 -4.64 -9.09
N ASP A 33 6.84 -4.02 -8.64
CA ASP A 33 7.64 -4.44 -7.48
C ASP A 33 6.92 -4.25 -6.14
N HIS A 34 5.94 -3.33 -6.07
CA HIS A 34 5.11 -3.13 -4.89
C HIS A 34 3.93 -4.11 -4.81
N VAL A 35 3.41 -4.60 -5.94
CA VAL A 35 2.15 -5.36 -5.96
C VAL A 35 2.31 -6.85 -6.25
N THR A 36 3.37 -7.30 -6.92
CA THR A 36 3.54 -8.73 -7.27
C THR A 36 3.65 -9.64 -6.05
N GLY A 37 4.06 -9.08 -4.92
CA GLY A 37 4.06 -9.78 -3.63
C GLY A 37 2.69 -10.31 -3.18
N LEU A 38 1.59 -9.77 -3.70
CA LEU A 38 0.24 -10.26 -3.44
C LEU A 38 0.06 -11.74 -3.83
N LEU A 39 0.75 -12.19 -4.87
CA LEU A 39 0.70 -13.60 -5.30
C LEU A 39 1.17 -14.58 -4.21
N MET A 40 1.99 -14.12 -3.27
CA MET A 40 2.43 -14.93 -2.14
C MET A 40 1.31 -15.14 -1.10
N LEU A 41 0.26 -14.33 -1.15
CA LEU A 41 -0.87 -14.37 -0.22
C LEU A 41 -2.06 -15.18 -0.73
N ARG A 42 -1.95 -15.83 -1.89
CA ARG A 42 -3.03 -16.60 -2.53
C ARG A 42 -3.51 -17.82 -1.74
N GLU A 43 -2.64 -18.39 -0.91
CA GLU A 43 -2.94 -19.62 -0.13
C GLU A 43 -3.56 -19.24 1.22
N ARG A 44 -4.84 -18.85 1.20
CA ARG A 44 -5.55 -18.51 2.43
C ARG A 44 -6.98 -19.04 2.43
N SER A 45 -7.49 -19.37 3.62
CA SER A 45 -8.86 -19.85 3.83
C SER A 45 -9.87 -18.74 4.12
N SER A 46 -9.40 -17.56 4.50
CA SER A 46 -10.22 -16.37 4.73
C SER A 46 -10.07 -15.38 3.55
N PRO A 47 -11.03 -14.50 3.32
CA PRO A 47 -10.90 -13.43 2.35
C PRO A 47 -9.64 -12.59 2.57
N LEU A 48 -9.07 -12.04 1.49
CA LEU A 48 -7.96 -11.09 1.52
C LEU A 48 -8.51 -9.68 1.34
N PRO A 49 -8.65 -8.88 2.43
CA PRO A 49 -9.01 -7.48 2.30
C PRO A 49 -7.83 -6.71 1.68
N ILE A 50 -8.10 -6.03 0.57
CA ILE A 50 -7.15 -5.14 -0.09
C ILE A 50 -7.73 -3.73 -0.08
N TYR A 51 -7.00 -2.79 0.48
CA TYR A 51 -7.32 -1.38 0.52
C TYR A 51 -6.49 -0.66 -0.53
N ALA A 52 -7.13 0.03 -1.46
CA ALA A 52 -6.46 0.81 -2.50
C ALA A 52 -7.40 1.87 -3.06
N THR A 53 -6.86 2.82 -3.82
CA THR A 53 -7.66 3.78 -4.57
C THR A 53 -8.35 3.10 -5.77
N GLU A 54 -9.34 3.79 -6.34
CA GLU A 54 -10.00 3.34 -7.56
C GLU A 54 -8.99 3.19 -8.71
N GLN A 55 -8.02 4.11 -8.83
CA GLN A 55 -6.99 4.10 -9.87
C GLN A 55 -6.08 2.87 -9.75
N VAL A 56 -5.64 2.56 -8.55
CA VAL A 56 -4.81 1.36 -8.29
C VAL A 56 -5.59 0.09 -8.61
N PHE A 57 -6.86 -0.02 -8.22
CA PHE A 57 -7.69 -1.17 -8.61
C PHE A 57 -7.94 -1.25 -10.12
N ALA A 58 -8.15 -0.13 -10.79
CA ALA A 58 -8.30 -0.10 -12.25
C ALA A 58 -7.04 -0.65 -12.93
N ASP A 59 -5.86 -0.21 -12.53
CA ASP A 59 -4.59 -0.72 -13.04
C ASP A 59 -4.39 -2.22 -12.78
N LEU A 60 -4.77 -2.69 -11.59
CA LEU A 60 -4.63 -4.11 -11.17
C LEU A 60 -5.75 -5.03 -11.66
N THR A 61 -6.71 -4.50 -12.39
CA THR A 61 -7.77 -5.28 -13.05
C THR A 61 -7.70 -5.22 -14.57
N THR A 62 -7.02 -4.22 -15.14
CA THR A 62 -6.92 -4.00 -16.60
C THR A 62 -5.48 -4.13 -17.11
N GLY A 63 -4.59 -3.20 -16.73
CA GLY A 63 -3.21 -3.16 -17.23
C GLY A 63 -2.35 -4.33 -16.74
N LEU A 64 -2.44 -4.66 -15.45
CA LEU A 64 -1.86 -5.84 -14.81
C LEU A 64 -2.96 -6.57 -14.02
N PRO A 65 -3.71 -7.53 -14.61
CA PRO A 65 -4.90 -8.12 -14.00
C PRO A 65 -4.57 -9.04 -12.80
N LEU A 66 -3.82 -8.53 -11.84
CA LEU A 66 -3.32 -9.24 -10.67
C LEU A 66 -4.46 -9.59 -9.70
N VAL A 67 -5.39 -8.66 -9.46
CA VAL A 67 -6.55 -8.88 -8.61
C VAL A 67 -7.45 -9.95 -9.21
N ASN A 68 -7.67 -9.93 -10.53
CA ASN A 68 -8.46 -10.94 -11.23
C ASN A 68 -7.79 -12.31 -11.10
N THR A 69 -6.46 -12.37 -11.27
CA THR A 69 -5.70 -13.60 -11.11
C THR A 69 -5.82 -14.17 -9.70
N LEU A 70 -5.65 -13.34 -8.66
CA LEU A 70 -5.79 -13.74 -7.26
C LEU A 70 -7.17 -14.30 -6.95
N SER A 71 -8.23 -13.75 -7.55
CA SER A 71 -9.62 -14.16 -7.31
C SER A 71 -9.90 -15.62 -7.72
N HIS A 72 -9.02 -16.23 -8.52
CA HIS A 72 -9.09 -17.68 -8.83
C HIS A 72 -8.55 -18.57 -7.70
N TYR A 73 -7.82 -18.01 -6.74
CA TYR A 73 -7.15 -18.76 -5.67
C TYR A 73 -7.71 -18.46 -4.28
N CYS A 74 -8.11 -17.23 -4.03
CA CYS A 74 -8.72 -16.80 -2.78
C CYS A 74 -9.76 -15.70 -3.04
N THR A 75 -10.69 -15.53 -2.09
CA THR A 75 -11.62 -14.40 -2.14
C THR A 75 -10.84 -13.11 -1.90
N VAL A 76 -10.93 -12.15 -2.82
CA VAL A 76 -10.40 -10.80 -2.67
C VAL A 76 -11.54 -9.85 -2.31
N GLU A 77 -11.39 -9.13 -1.20
CA GLU A 77 -12.31 -8.07 -0.78
C GLU A 77 -11.66 -6.72 -1.09
N GLN A 78 -12.24 -5.99 -2.04
CA GLN A 78 -11.76 -4.66 -2.42
C GLN A 78 -12.39 -3.60 -1.54
N HIS A 79 -11.55 -2.80 -0.87
CA HIS A 79 -11.94 -1.66 -0.06
C HIS A 79 -11.37 -0.38 -0.67
N LEU A 80 -12.24 0.52 -1.12
CA LEU A 80 -11.80 1.76 -1.75
C LEU A 80 -11.30 2.77 -0.71
N ILE A 81 -10.13 3.33 -0.99
CA ILE A 81 -9.59 4.48 -0.27
C ILE A 81 -9.90 5.72 -1.12
N ASP A 82 -10.60 6.69 -0.53
CA ASP A 82 -10.68 8.03 -1.11
C ASP A 82 -9.34 8.75 -0.84
N PRO A 83 -8.55 9.10 -1.87
CA PRO A 83 -7.26 9.75 -1.69
C PRO A 83 -7.35 11.14 -1.03
N LEU A 84 -8.53 11.78 -1.09
CA LEU A 84 -8.81 13.07 -0.47
C LEU A 84 -9.70 12.95 0.77
N GLY A 85 -10.01 11.71 1.16
CA GLY A 85 -10.97 11.41 2.22
C GLY A 85 -10.42 11.59 3.64
N ALA A 86 -11.30 11.35 4.59
CA ALA A 86 -10.96 11.31 6.00
C ALA A 86 -10.12 10.06 6.36
N ALA A 87 -9.54 10.07 7.55
CA ALA A 87 -8.89 8.90 8.11
C ALA A 87 -9.88 7.72 8.22
N PHE A 88 -9.37 6.51 8.00
CA PHE A 88 -10.13 5.27 8.11
C PHE A 88 -9.45 4.30 9.09
N THR A 89 -10.16 3.26 9.45
CA THR A 89 -9.65 2.15 10.26
C THR A 89 -9.78 0.83 9.51
N ILE A 90 -8.97 -0.14 9.86
CA ILE A 90 -9.02 -1.48 9.29
C ILE A 90 -9.52 -2.44 10.37
N PRO A 91 -10.57 -3.24 10.11
CA PRO A 91 -11.03 -4.26 11.05
C PRO A 91 -9.88 -5.19 11.48
N ASN A 92 -9.84 -5.50 12.78
CA ASN A 92 -8.78 -6.30 13.41
C ASN A 92 -7.39 -5.63 13.50
N VAL A 93 -7.29 -4.35 13.14
CA VAL A 93 -6.11 -3.51 13.39
C VAL A 93 -6.51 -2.41 14.37
N ALA A 94 -6.59 -2.76 15.65
CA ALA A 94 -7.09 -1.86 16.68
C ALA A 94 -6.07 -0.75 17.01
N GLY A 95 -6.59 0.44 17.28
CA GLY A 95 -5.81 1.57 17.82
C GLY A 95 -4.93 2.29 16.81
N ILE A 96 -5.14 2.03 15.51
CA ILE A 96 -4.45 2.73 14.42
C ILE A 96 -5.48 3.36 13.49
N GLN A 97 -5.32 4.64 13.22
CA GLN A 97 -6.00 5.36 12.15
C GLN A 97 -5.05 5.51 10.94
N PHE A 98 -5.62 5.41 9.76
CA PHE A 98 -4.93 5.51 8.48
C PHE A 98 -5.43 6.76 7.75
N GLN A 99 -4.59 7.79 7.63
CA GLN A 99 -4.92 9.03 6.92
C GLN A 99 -4.26 9.02 5.56
N PRO A 100 -5.02 8.93 4.45
CA PRO A 100 -4.47 8.99 3.10
C PRO A 100 -4.03 10.43 2.74
N LEU A 101 -3.03 10.51 1.89
CA LEU A 101 -2.54 11.74 1.27
C LEU A 101 -2.16 11.44 -0.18
N PRO A 102 -2.79 12.05 -1.19
CA PRO A 102 -2.41 11.81 -2.58
C PRO A 102 -1.00 12.38 -2.84
N LEU A 103 -0.19 11.60 -3.56
CA LEU A 103 1.15 12.00 -3.97
C LEU A 103 1.17 12.33 -5.46
N SER A 104 1.91 13.38 -5.82
CA SER A 104 2.17 13.74 -7.21
C SER A 104 3.30 12.89 -7.75
N SER A 105 2.95 11.82 -8.49
CA SER A 105 3.90 10.91 -9.13
C SER A 105 3.27 10.26 -10.36
N LYS A 106 4.04 9.48 -11.10
CA LYS A 106 3.58 8.81 -12.32
C LYS A 106 2.88 7.50 -11.98
N ALA A 107 1.78 7.20 -12.68
CA ALA A 107 1.18 5.87 -12.72
C ALA A 107 2.20 4.81 -13.24
N PRO A 108 2.00 3.50 -13.02
CA PRO A 108 2.93 2.49 -13.52
C PRO A 108 3.00 2.48 -15.06
N PRO A 109 4.09 1.95 -15.66
CA PRO A 109 4.28 1.94 -17.12
C PRO A 109 3.16 1.29 -17.93
N TYR A 110 2.47 0.32 -17.35
CA TYR A 110 1.37 -0.41 -17.98
C TYR A 110 -0.01 0.25 -17.77
N SER A 111 -0.08 1.32 -16.98
CA SER A 111 -1.33 2.06 -16.78
C SER A 111 -1.75 2.78 -18.06
N PRO A 112 -3.03 2.74 -18.43
CA PRO A 112 -3.53 3.47 -19.60
C PRO A 112 -3.41 4.99 -19.46
N HIS A 113 -3.27 5.49 -18.23
CA HIS A 113 -3.12 6.93 -17.96
C HIS A 113 -1.70 7.32 -17.47
N ARG A 114 -0.70 6.49 -17.81
CA ARG A 114 0.73 6.75 -17.50
C ARG A 114 1.19 8.17 -17.83
N LEU A 115 0.74 8.70 -18.98
CA LEU A 115 1.12 10.04 -19.47
C LEU A 115 0.19 11.16 -18.97
N ASN A 116 -0.88 10.81 -18.28
CA ASN A 116 -1.84 11.74 -17.68
C ASN A 116 -2.20 11.23 -16.28
N PRO A 117 -1.31 11.37 -15.28
CA PRO A 117 -1.52 10.84 -13.93
C PRO A 117 -2.77 11.42 -13.28
N HIS A 118 -3.47 10.56 -12.54
CA HIS A 118 -4.66 10.91 -11.80
C HIS A 118 -4.37 11.00 -10.30
N VAL A 119 -5.19 11.78 -9.60
CA VAL A 119 -5.21 11.79 -8.13
C VAL A 119 -5.57 10.39 -7.66
N GLY A 120 -4.70 9.80 -6.84
CA GLY A 120 -4.88 8.44 -6.34
C GLY A 120 -4.06 7.36 -7.06
N ASP A 121 -3.31 7.68 -8.13
CA ASP A 121 -2.33 6.75 -8.70
C ASP A 121 -1.23 6.38 -7.70
N ASN A 122 -0.90 7.32 -6.82
CA ASN A 122 0.08 7.15 -5.75
C ASN A 122 -0.44 7.79 -4.46
N LEU A 123 -0.27 7.09 -3.35
CA LEU A 123 -0.63 7.54 -2.02
C LEU A 123 0.58 7.61 -1.08
N GLY A 124 0.59 8.62 -0.21
CA GLY A 124 1.18 8.55 1.11
C GLY A 124 0.15 8.13 2.14
N LEU A 125 0.60 7.56 3.23
CA LEU A 125 -0.26 7.12 4.32
C LEU A 125 0.34 7.51 5.66
N SER A 126 -0.40 8.29 6.45
CA SER A 126 -0.05 8.50 7.85
C SER A 126 -0.74 7.44 8.71
N LEU A 127 0.04 6.65 9.42
CA LEU A 127 -0.44 5.71 10.43
C LEU A 127 -0.36 6.41 11.79
N ILE A 128 -1.49 6.56 12.46
CA ILE A 128 -1.62 7.36 13.69
C ILE A 128 -2.08 6.46 14.83
N SER A 129 -1.26 6.35 15.86
CA SER A 129 -1.64 5.62 17.07
C SER A 129 -2.70 6.40 17.83
N GLU A 130 -3.89 5.82 18.02
CA GLU A 130 -4.96 6.42 18.82
C GLU A 130 -4.58 6.56 20.31
N LYS A 131 -3.69 5.69 20.78
CA LYS A 131 -3.27 5.67 22.18
C LYS A 131 -2.23 6.74 22.51
N THR A 132 -1.27 6.96 21.61
CA THR A 132 -0.10 7.83 21.90
C THR A 132 -0.06 9.07 21.02
N GLY A 133 -0.81 9.12 19.93
CA GLY A 133 -0.71 10.13 18.88
C GLY A 133 0.52 10.00 18.00
N ALA A 134 1.39 9.00 18.25
CA ALA A 134 2.58 8.77 17.44
C ALA A 134 2.21 8.50 15.97
N ARG A 135 3.04 9.01 15.05
CA ARG A 135 2.77 9.02 13.61
C ARG A 135 3.91 8.43 12.82
N VAL A 136 3.58 7.53 11.91
CA VAL A 136 4.48 7.07 10.84
C VAL A 136 3.93 7.59 9.53
N PHE A 137 4.74 8.28 8.74
CA PHE A 137 4.37 8.65 7.37
C PHE A 137 5.10 7.74 6.37
N TYR A 138 4.32 7.00 5.60
CA TYR A 138 4.81 6.06 4.58
C TYR A 138 4.45 6.58 3.18
N ALA A 139 5.45 6.85 2.34
CA ALA A 139 5.28 7.41 1.00
C ALA A 139 6.28 6.78 0.01
N PRO A 140 6.06 5.52 -0.43
CA PRO A 140 7.00 4.81 -1.30
C PRO A 140 7.04 5.35 -2.74
N GLY A 141 5.97 6.01 -3.20
CA GLY A 141 5.87 6.57 -4.54
C GLY A 141 6.02 8.09 -4.59
N LEU A 142 6.82 8.68 -3.72
CA LEU A 142 6.99 10.14 -3.63
C LEU A 142 7.73 10.68 -4.87
N GLY A 143 7.02 11.43 -5.72
CA GLY A 143 7.59 12.04 -6.95
C GLY A 143 7.93 13.51 -6.80
N SER A 144 7.20 14.25 -5.97
CA SER A 144 7.46 15.67 -5.68
C SER A 144 6.96 16.04 -4.29
N LEU A 145 7.59 17.07 -3.72
CA LEU A 145 7.19 17.66 -2.45
C LEU A 145 6.25 18.83 -2.71
N ASP A 146 5.11 18.83 -2.07
CA ASP A 146 4.22 19.99 -1.94
C ASP A 146 4.02 20.32 -0.45
N GLU A 147 3.36 21.43 -0.15
CA GLU A 147 3.15 21.89 1.22
C GLU A 147 2.41 20.86 2.12
N LYS A 148 1.52 20.06 1.54
CA LYS A 148 0.78 19.02 2.29
C LYS A 148 1.67 17.84 2.64
N VAL A 149 2.48 17.41 1.68
CA VAL A 149 3.48 16.35 1.88
C VAL A 149 4.50 16.79 2.91
N GLU A 150 5.06 17.99 2.78
CA GLU A 150 6.00 18.56 3.75
C GLU A 150 5.39 18.64 5.16
N SER A 151 4.14 19.11 5.26
CA SER A 151 3.43 19.15 6.54
C SER A 151 3.24 17.76 7.16
N ALA A 152 2.92 16.74 6.35
CA ALA A 152 2.78 15.37 6.82
C ALA A 152 4.12 14.77 7.28
N MET A 153 5.20 15.07 6.55
CA MET A 153 6.56 14.67 6.91
C MET A 153 7.01 15.29 8.24
N HIS A 154 6.78 16.60 8.41
CA HIS A 154 7.11 17.29 9.66
C HIS A 154 6.27 16.83 10.87
N ALA A 155 5.04 16.39 10.63
CA ALA A 155 4.16 15.89 11.69
C ALA A 155 4.45 14.43 12.09
N ALA A 156 5.31 13.72 11.35
CA ALA A 156 5.62 12.33 11.59
C ALA A 156 6.79 12.16 12.56
N ASP A 157 6.67 11.18 13.47
CA ASP A 157 7.78 10.73 14.32
C ASP A 157 8.74 9.81 13.57
N VAL A 158 8.23 9.11 12.52
CA VAL A 158 9.00 8.22 11.66
C VAL A 158 8.60 8.46 10.20
N LEU A 159 9.59 8.62 9.34
CA LEU A 159 9.43 8.71 7.89
C LEU A 159 9.88 7.42 7.22
N MET A 160 9.03 6.90 6.32
CA MET A 160 9.34 5.77 5.44
C MET A 160 9.08 6.22 4.00
N VAL A 161 10.13 6.64 3.33
CA VAL A 161 10.10 7.10 1.93
C VAL A 161 11.02 6.23 1.10
N ASP A 162 10.70 6.10 -0.18
CA ASP A 162 11.60 5.41 -1.10
C ASP A 162 12.78 6.32 -1.48
N GLY A 163 13.96 5.73 -1.63
CA GLY A 163 15.15 6.37 -2.14
C GLY A 163 15.75 5.52 -3.25
N THR A 164 15.76 6.06 -4.48
CA THR A 164 16.32 5.36 -5.63
C THR A 164 17.83 5.17 -5.52
N PHE A 165 18.50 6.10 -4.86
CA PHE A 165 19.97 6.10 -4.74
C PHE A 165 20.40 6.36 -3.30
N TRP A 166 21.53 5.76 -2.94
CA TRP A 166 22.17 6.00 -1.65
C TRP A 166 23.05 7.27 -1.68
N THR A 167 23.62 7.56 -2.84
CA THR A 167 24.44 8.76 -3.09
C THR A 167 24.04 9.41 -4.42
N GLU A 168 24.32 10.71 -4.58
CA GLU A 168 23.92 11.49 -5.75
C GLU A 168 24.61 11.07 -7.06
N ASP A 169 25.72 10.32 -6.99
CA ASP A 169 26.59 9.95 -8.09
C ASP A 169 26.45 8.49 -8.55
N GLU A 170 25.47 7.73 -8.03
CA GLU A 170 25.25 6.32 -8.42
C GLU A 170 24.78 6.12 -9.88
N MET A 171 24.41 7.18 -10.58
CA MET A 171 23.94 7.15 -11.98
C MET A 171 24.88 7.84 -12.98
N ILE A 172 26.13 8.04 -12.65
CA ILE A 172 27.13 8.63 -13.56
C ILE A 172 27.82 7.54 -14.37
#